data_6afa4ec1a43dd40a60ac76a59431da6a
#
_entry.id   6afa4ec1a43dd40a60ac76a59431da6a
#
_cell.length_a   1.000
_cell.length_b   1.000
_cell.length_c   1.000
_cell.angle_alpha   90.00
_cell.angle_beta   90.00
_cell.angle_gamma   90.00
#
_symmetry.space_group_name_H-M   'P 1'
#
loop_
_entity.id
_entity.type
_entity.pdbx_description
1 polymer ?
#
loop_
_entity_poly.entity_id
_entity_poly.type
_entity_poly.pdbx_seq_one_letter_code
_entity_poly.pdbx_strand_id
1 'polypeptide(L)'
;FVSLSDSFLVLRLANSIENAVSGLQKCQICGGISENEICEICADETRNGDILCVIESSKDMLVIEQTGSYEGRYFVLEDAKNIDKLTYAIERNSTKEIIFALTPSINSDALMLFLEDKLQNYGLKFSKIAQGVPTGVSLENVDMLSIIKAIKGRMDI
;
A
#
# COMPACT_ATOMS: atom_id res chain seq x y z
N PHE A 1 -10.94 25.95 19.61
CA PHE A 1 -11.38 25.96 18.19
C PHE A 1 -12.90 25.89 18.00
N VAL A 2 -13.65 25.74 19.04
CA VAL A 2 -15.12 25.76 18.99
C VAL A 2 -15.60 27.07 19.62
N SER A 3 -15.83 28.10 18.81
CA SER A 3 -16.50 29.30 19.22
C SER A 3 -18.01 29.10 19.15
N LEU A 4 -18.75 29.49 20.19
CA LEU A 4 -20.23 29.37 20.22
C LEU A 4 -20.94 30.17 19.12
N SER A 5 -20.23 31.06 18.39
CA SER A 5 -20.77 31.86 17.31
C SER A 5 -20.96 31.11 15.99
N ASP A 6 -20.43 29.88 15.83
CA ASP A 6 -20.49 29.10 14.60
C ASP A 6 -21.01 27.67 14.80
N SER A 7 -21.98 27.50 15.66
CA SER A 7 -22.60 26.20 15.97
C SER A 7 -23.09 25.45 14.73
N PHE A 8 -23.56 26.17 13.70
CA PHE A 8 -23.99 25.55 12.44
C PHE A 8 -22.84 24.93 11.65
N LEU A 9 -21.68 25.60 11.57
CA LEU A 9 -20.49 25.06 10.89
C LEU A 9 -19.92 23.86 11.65
N VAL A 10 -19.92 23.90 12.98
CA VAL A 10 -19.48 22.80 13.83
C VAL A 10 -20.38 21.57 13.63
N LEU A 11 -21.71 21.75 13.60
CA LEU A 11 -22.64 20.66 13.35
C LEU A 11 -22.50 20.09 11.94
N ARG A 12 -22.30 20.94 10.94
CA ARG A 12 -22.01 20.46 9.57
C ARG A 12 -20.73 19.64 9.50
N LEU A 13 -19.68 20.07 10.17
CA LEU A 13 -18.42 19.32 10.25
C LEU A 13 -18.64 17.97 10.96
N ALA A 14 -19.33 17.95 12.08
CA ALA A 14 -19.65 16.73 12.82
C ALA A 14 -20.45 15.73 11.95
N ASN A 15 -21.50 16.20 11.29
CA ASN A 15 -22.28 15.37 10.37
C ASN A 15 -21.48 14.87 9.18
N SER A 16 -20.56 15.68 8.64
CA SER A 16 -19.69 15.26 7.54
C SER A 16 -18.70 14.16 7.97
N ILE A 17 -18.18 14.25 9.20
CA ILE A 17 -17.31 13.23 9.79
C ILE A 17 -18.11 11.94 10.04
N GLU A 18 -19.30 12.03 10.62
CA GLU A 18 -20.18 10.89 10.86
C GLU A 18 -20.56 10.18 9.55
N ASN A 19 -20.95 10.92 8.53
CA ASN A 19 -21.26 10.38 7.21
C ASN A 19 -20.02 9.70 6.56
N ALA A 20 -18.84 10.30 6.70
CA ALA A 20 -17.61 9.71 6.18
C ALA A 20 -17.28 8.38 6.89
N VAL A 21 -17.42 8.32 8.21
CA VAL A 21 -17.16 7.09 8.99
C VAL A 21 -18.20 6.00 8.67
N SER A 22 -19.48 6.36 8.55
CA SER A 22 -20.55 5.40 8.27
C SER A 22 -20.61 4.93 6.81
N GLY A 23 -20.10 5.76 5.88
CA GLY A 23 -20.10 5.46 4.44
C GLY A 23 -18.88 4.68 3.97
N LEU A 24 -17.82 4.56 4.82
CA LEU A 24 -16.60 3.89 4.43
C LEU A 24 -16.55 2.45 4.95
N GLN A 25 -16.08 1.55 4.09
CA GLN A 25 -15.87 0.14 4.39
C GLN A 25 -14.55 -0.36 3.81
N LYS A 26 -14.16 -1.58 4.13
CA LYS A 26 -13.00 -2.22 3.52
C LYS A 26 -13.39 -2.94 2.24
N CYS A 27 -12.65 -2.70 1.17
CA CYS A 27 -12.78 -3.44 -0.06
C CYS A 27 -12.58 -4.94 0.20
N GLN A 28 -13.51 -5.76 -0.27
CA GLN A 28 -13.50 -7.22 -0.04
C GLN A 28 -12.30 -7.90 -0.71
N ILE A 29 -11.72 -7.29 -1.76
CA ILE A 29 -10.59 -7.86 -2.51
C ILE A 29 -9.25 -7.39 -1.94
N CYS A 30 -9.02 -6.08 -1.89
CA CYS A 30 -7.69 -5.54 -1.54
C CYS A 30 -7.55 -5.10 -0.08
N GLY A 31 -8.65 -5.03 0.69
CA GLY A 31 -8.65 -4.54 2.07
C GLY A 31 -8.51 -3.02 2.20
N GLY A 32 -8.40 -2.28 1.10
CA GLY A 32 -8.34 -0.82 1.08
C GLY A 32 -9.67 -0.18 1.49
N ILE A 33 -9.63 1.08 1.91
CA ILE A 33 -10.84 1.86 2.25
C ILE A 33 -11.61 2.18 0.98
N SER A 34 -12.94 2.01 1.01
CA SER A 34 -13.85 2.21 -0.13
C SER A 34 -15.23 2.61 0.35
N GLU A 35 -15.97 3.34 -0.47
CA GLU A 35 -17.41 3.57 -0.29
C GLU A 35 -18.25 2.37 -0.74
N ASN A 36 -17.70 1.53 -1.61
CA ASN A 36 -18.34 0.34 -2.16
C ASN A 36 -17.69 -0.95 -1.63
N GLU A 37 -18.39 -2.09 -1.76
CA GLU A 37 -17.86 -3.41 -1.41
C GLU A 37 -16.57 -3.75 -2.15
N ILE A 38 -16.44 -3.29 -3.39
CA ILE A 38 -15.27 -3.40 -4.24
C ILE A 38 -14.84 -1.98 -4.60
N CYS A 39 -13.61 -1.60 -4.29
CA CYS A 39 -13.09 -0.27 -4.61
C CYS A 39 -12.90 -0.08 -6.12
N GLU A 40 -12.84 1.18 -6.56
CA GLU A 40 -12.66 1.54 -7.97
C GLU A 40 -11.45 0.88 -8.61
N ILE A 41 -10.33 0.81 -7.89
CA ILE A 41 -9.09 0.16 -8.36
C ILE A 41 -9.29 -1.34 -8.62
N CYS A 42 -10.01 -2.03 -7.72
CA CYS A 42 -10.30 -3.46 -7.89
C CYS A 42 -11.39 -3.74 -8.92
N ALA A 43 -12.27 -2.78 -9.18
CA ALA A 43 -13.32 -2.86 -10.20
C ALA A 43 -12.80 -2.52 -11.62
N ASP A 44 -11.69 -1.80 -11.72
CA ASP A 44 -11.11 -1.39 -12.99
C ASP A 44 -10.43 -2.59 -13.69
N GLU A 45 -11.09 -3.10 -14.73
CA GLU A 45 -10.59 -4.24 -15.53
C GLU A 45 -9.40 -3.88 -16.44
N THR A 46 -9.11 -2.59 -16.64
CA THR A 46 -7.99 -2.14 -17.48
C THR A 46 -6.65 -2.25 -16.76
N ARG A 47 -6.67 -2.39 -15.44
CA ARG A 47 -5.45 -2.51 -14.63
C ARG A 47 -4.76 -3.86 -14.80
N ASN A 48 -3.45 -3.80 -14.79
CA ASN A 48 -2.62 -4.99 -14.92
C ASN A 48 -2.75 -5.91 -13.70
N GLY A 49 -3.42 -7.05 -13.85
CA GLY A 49 -3.56 -8.06 -12.81
C GLY A 49 -2.28 -8.84 -12.50
N ASP A 50 -1.33 -8.88 -13.44
CA ASP A 50 -0.07 -9.62 -13.29
C ASP A 50 0.79 -9.09 -12.12
N ILE A 51 0.61 -7.82 -11.73
CA ILE A 51 1.42 -7.15 -10.71
C ILE A 51 0.55 -6.74 -9.53
N LEU A 52 0.90 -7.22 -8.34
CA LEU A 52 0.23 -6.89 -7.07
C LEU A 52 1.18 -6.17 -6.13
N CYS A 53 0.87 -4.92 -5.77
CA CYS A 53 1.61 -4.15 -4.79
C CYS A 53 1.04 -4.38 -3.39
N VAL A 54 1.84 -4.96 -2.50
CA VAL A 54 1.49 -5.16 -1.09
C VAL A 54 1.95 -3.96 -0.29
N ILE A 55 1.02 -3.30 0.37
CA ILE A 55 1.17 -2.04 1.12
C ILE A 55 0.65 -2.18 2.54
N GLU A 56 1.02 -1.28 3.45
CA GLU A 56 0.59 -1.32 4.86
C GLU A 56 -0.76 -0.63 5.09
N SER A 57 -1.10 0.36 4.27
CA SER A 57 -2.32 1.15 4.46
C SER A 57 -2.92 1.67 3.16
N SER A 58 -4.20 2.05 3.21
CA SER A 58 -4.86 2.73 2.09
C SER A 58 -4.24 4.10 1.76
N LYS A 59 -3.53 4.73 2.70
CA LYS A 59 -2.80 5.97 2.46
C LYS A 59 -1.63 5.75 1.51
N ASP A 60 -0.92 4.64 1.65
CA ASP A 60 0.20 4.28 0.76
C ASP A 60 -0.30 4.08 -0.67
N MET A 61 -1.49 3.46 -0.82
CA MET A 61 -2.15 3.32 -2.12
C MET A 61 -2.37 4.69 -2.77
N LEU A 62 -2.94 5.66 -2.04
CA LEU A 62 -3.19 6.99 -2.56
C LEU A 62 -1.90 7.71 -2.98
N VAL A 63 -0.83 7.57 -2.20
CA VAL A 63 0.47 8.16 -2.53
C VAL A 63 1.04 7.56 -3.80
N ILE A 64 0.97 6.24 -3.98
CA ILE A 64 1.44 5.57 -5.19
C ILE A 64 0.59 5.97 -6.41
N GLU A 65 -0.74 6.00 -6.29
CA GLU A 65 -1.65 6.42 -7.36
C GLU A 65 -1.38 7.86 -7.83
N GLN A 66 -1.06 8.77 -6.91
CA GLN A 66 -0.73 10.17 -7.25
C GLN A 66 0.50 10.29 -8.16
N THR A 67 1.38 9.29 -8.17
CA THR A 67 2.56 9.30 -9.06
C THR A 67 2.20 9.05 -10.53
N GLY A 68 1.05 8.40 -10.80
CA GLY A 68 0.63 7.96 -12.12
C GLY A 68 1.58 6.96 -12.79
N SER A 69 2.49 6.34 -12.03
CA SER A 69 3.53 5.44 -12.56
C SER A 69 3.26 3.96 -12.32
N TYR A 70 2.15 3.62 -11.65
CA TYR A 70 1.80 2.24 -11.31
C TYR A 70 0.42 1.88 -11.84
N GLU A 71 0.36 0.86 -12.68
CA GLU A 71 -0.87 0.39 -13.33
C GLU A 71 -1.35 -0.97 -12.78
N GLY A 72 -0.67 -1.52 -11.77
CA GLY A 72 -1.02 -2.80 -11.16
C GLY A 72 -2.14 -2.69 -10.14
N ARG A 73 -2.36 -3.78 -9.42
CA ARG A 73 -3.36 -3.87 -8.33
C ARG A 73 -2.69 -3.79 -6.97
N TYR A 74 -3.47 -3.54 -5.93
CA TYR A 74 -2.96 -3.39 -4.57
C TYR A 74 -3.55 -4.44 -3.62
N PHE A 75 -2.83 -4.68 -2.53
CA PHE A 75 -3.33 -5.39 -1.37
C PHE A 75 -2.83 -4.71 -0.09
N VAL A 76 -3.76 -4.36 0.79
CA VAL A 76 -3.46 -3.76 2.11
C VAL A 76 -3.25 -4.88 3.11
N LEU A 77 -2.01 -5.05 3.53
CA LEU A 77 -1.61 -6.08 4.49
C LEU A 77 -1.54 -5.47 5.90
N GLU A 78 -2.61 -5.59 6.67
CA GLU A 78 -2.68 -5.04 8.02
C GLU A 78 -1.93 -5.92 9.04
N ASP A 79 -1.97 -7.24 8.86
CA ASP A 79 -1.24 -8.20 9.67
C ASP A 79 -1.03 -9.53 8.91
N ALA A 80 -0.19 -10.41 9.47
CA ALA A 80 0.07 -11.73 8.90
C ALA A 80 -1.16 -12.67 8.87
N LYS A 81 -2.28 -12.32 9.53
CA LYS A 81 -3.50 -13.13 9.54
C LYS A 81 -4.32 -12.99 8.27
N ASN A 82 -4.04 -11.98 7.45
CA ASN A 82 -4.76 -11.72 6.20
C ASN A 82 -4.22 -12.51 5.00
N ILE A 83 -3.40 -13.54 5.24
CA ILE A 83 -2.77 -14.32 4.16
C ILE A 83 -3.81 -15.00 3.26
N ASP A 84 -4.93 -15.48 3.79
CA ASP A 84 -5.99 -16.12 3.01
C ASP A 84 -6.65 -15.13 2.04
N LYS A 85 -6.79 -13.87 2.45
CA LYS A 85 -7.29 -12.82 1.56
C LYS A 85 -6.26 -12.44 0.49
N LEU A 86 -4.98 -12.44 0.86
CA LEU A 86 -3.90 -12.20 -0.09
C LEU A 86 -3.86 -13.29 -1.15
N THR A 87 -3.95 -14.58 -0.76
CA THR A 87 -4.01 -15.69 -1.70
C THR A 87 -5.23 -15.60 -2.63
N TYR A 88 -6.39 -15.25 -2.09
CA TYR A 88 -7.57 -15.00 -2.91
C TYR A 88 -7.35 -13.87 -3.94
N ALA A 89 -6.72 -12.76 -3.54
CA ALA A 89 -6.42 -11.65 -4.46
C ALA A 89 -5.41 -12.08 -5.55
N ILE A 90 -4.41 -12.89 -5.21
CA ILE A 90 -3.42 -13.44 -6.16
C ILE A 90 -4.11 -14.33 -7.20
N GLU A 91 -4.93 -15.27 -6.77
CA GLU A 91 -5.64 -16.21 -7.65
C GLU A 91 -6.64 -15.48 -8.56
N ARG A 92 -7.44 -14.58 -7.98
CA ARG A 92 -8.42 -13.78 -8.72
C ARG A 92 -7.80 -12.95 -9.84
N ASN A 93 -6.63 -12.37 -9.58
CA ASN A 93 -5.96 -11.48 -10.53
C ASN A 93 -5.01 -12.24 -11.48
N SER A 94 -4.76 -13.54 -11.24
CA SER A 94 -3.71 -14.31 -11.91
C SER A 94 -2.34 -13.65 -11.79
N THR A 95 -2.03 -13.16 -10.60
CA THR A 95 -0.81 -12.40 -10.28
C THR A 95 0.44 -13.22 -10.55
N LYS A 96 1.46 -12.61 -11.13
CA LYS A 96 2.77 -13.19 -11.43
C LYS A 96 3.89 -12.56 -10.61
N GLU A 97 3.72 -11.31 -10.20
CA GLU A 97 4.71 -10.59 -9.40
C GLU A 97 4.06 -9.89 -8.21
N ILE A 98 4.67 -10.04 -7.04
CA ILE A 98 4.36 -9.26 -5.84
C ILE A 98 5.46 -8.23 -5.62
N ILE A 99 5.07 -6.95 -5.50
CA ILE A 99 5.95 -5.85 -5.12
C ILE A 99 5.64 -5.50 -3.66
N PHE A 100 6.61 -5.63 -2.77
CA PHE A 100 6.46 -5.17 -1.38
C PHE A 100 6.80 -3.68 -1.29
N ALA A 101 5.80 -2.87 -0.97
CA ALA A 101 5.93 -1.44 -0.68
C ALA A 101 5.64 -1.19 0.82
N LEU A 102 6.45 -1.81 1.67
CA LEU A 102 6.34 -1.76 3.12
C LEU A 102 7.38 -0.80 3.70
N THR A 103 7.09 -0.21 4.85
CA THR A 103 8.04 0.61 5.59
C THR A 103 9.26 -0.22 5.98
N PRO A 104 10.48 0.20 5.64
CA PRO A 104 11.69 -0.56 5.92
C PRO A 104 11.92 -0.77 7.41
N SER A 105 11.80 -2.00 7.88
CA SER A 105 12.03 -2.40 9.27
C SER A 105 12.40 -3.89 9.35
N ILE A 106 12.93 -4.32 10.50
CA ILE A 106 13.21 -5.75 10.76
C ILE A 106 11.91 -6.57 10.68
N ASN A 107 10.80 -5.99 11.15
CA ASN A 107 9.50 -6.66 11.13
C ASN A 107 8.99 -6.85 9.70
N SER A 108 9.12 -5.83 8.83
CA SER A 108 8.71 -5.95 7.43
C SER A 108 9.61 -6.89 6.65
N ASP A 109 10.92 -6.92 6.91
CA ASP A 109 11.82 -7.91 6.31
C ASP A 109 11.43 -9.34 6.72
N ALA A 110 11.12 -9.59 8.00
CA ALA A 110 10.66 -10.89 8.48
C ALA A 110 9.30 -11.27 7.88
N LEU A 111 8.38 -10.31 7.75
CA LEU A 111 7.08 -10.51 7.13
C LEU A 111 7.21 -10.86 5.65
N MET A 112 8.08 -10.20 4.89
CA MET A 112 8.35 -10.52 3.49
C MET A 112 8.86 -11.96 3.35
N LEU A 113 9.85 -12.38 4.14
CA LEU A 113 10.36 -13.76 4.13
C LEU A 113 9.27 -14.78 4.46
N PHE A 114 8.43 -14.49 5.45
CA PHE A 114 7.29 -15.34 5.79
C PHE A 114 6.30 -15.48 4.63
N LEU A 115 5.98 -14.37 3.93
CA LEU A 115 5.08 -14.41 2.79
C LEU A 115 5.68 -15.13 1.58
N GLU A 116 6.98 -14.93 1.31
CA GLU A 116 7.70 -15.68 0.27
C GLU A 116 7.63 -17.19 0.52
N ASP A 117 7.88 -17.64 1.76
CA ASP A 117 7.78 -19.05 2.15
C ASP A 117 6.36 -19.60 1.96
N LYS A 118 5.35 -18.86 2.42
CA LYS A 118 3.94 -19.27 2.32
C LYS A 118 3.41 -19.32 0.89
N LEU A 119 3.91 -18.44 0.03
CA LEU A 119 3.45 -18.28 -1.35
C LEU A 119 4.35 -18.97 -2.38
N GLN A 120 5.36 -19.74 -1.95
CA GLN A 120 6.32 -20.41 -2.85
C GLN A 120 5.66 -21.30 -3.91
N ASN A 121 4.50 -21.90 -3.60
CA ASN A 121 3.79 -22.80 -4.51
C ASN A 121 3.05 -22.06 -5.66
N TYR A 122 2.95 -20.73 -5.60
CA TYR A 122 2.26 -19.94 -6.62
C TYR A 122 3.16 -19.54 -7.79
N GLY A 123 4.47 -19.83 -7.73
CA GLY A 123 5.42 -19.50 -8.81
C GLY A 123 5.58 -17.98 -9.02
N LEU A 124 5.42 -17.19 -7.98
CA LEU A 124 5.45 -15.73 -8.02
C LEU A 124 6.87 -15.20 -8.01
N LYS A 125 7.08 -14.10 -8.73
CA LYS A 125 8.27 -13.26 -8.54
C LYS A 125 8.02 -12.30 -7.39
N PHE A 126 9.00 -12.18 -6.48
CA PHE A 126 8.96 -11.23 -5.37
C PHE A 126 9.98 -10.12 -5.60
N SER A 127 9.53 -8.90 -5.38
CA SER A 127 10.36 -7.69 -5.44
C SER A 127 9.96 -6.74 -4.32
N LYS A 128 10.80 -5.75 -4.03
CA LYS A 128 10.49 -4.67 -3.09
C LYS A 128 10.87 -3.32 -3.68
N ILE A 129 10.17 -2.28 -3.22
CA ILE A 129 10.50 -0.92 -3.65
C ILE A 129 11.96 -0.59 -3.33
N ALA A 130 12.62 0.13 -4.25
CA ALA A 130 14.00 0.55 -4.09
C ALA A 130 14.15 1.46 -2.86
N GLN A 131 15.26 1.29 -2.15
CA GLN A 131 15.61 2.10 -0.98
C GLN A 131 16.92 2.83 -1.27
N GLY A 132 16.96 4.12 -0.90
CA GLY A 132 18.15 4.91 -1.22
C GLY A 132 18.05 6.36 -0.76
N VAL A 133 18.86 7.21 -1.35
CA VAL A 133 18.89 8.63 -1.08
C VAL A 133 17.72 9.31 -1.79
N PRO A 134 16.87 10.08 -1.07
CA PRO A 134 15.78 10.81 -1.69
C PRO A 134 16.31 11.90 -2.64
N THR A 135 15.59 12.11 -3.74
CA THR A 135 15.93 13.18 -4.71
C THR A 135 15.84 14.55 -4.05
N GLY A 136 16.86 15.39 -4.25
CA GLY A 136 16.92 16.74 -3.72
C GLY A 136 17.41 16.86 -2.28
N VAL A 137 17.79 15.75 -1.65
CA VAL A 137 18.36 15.75 -0.29
C VAL A 137 19.88 15.59 -0.38
N SER A 138 20.64 16.46 0.31
CA SER A 138 22.10 16.34 0.43
C SER A 138 22.46 15.11 1.26
N LEU A 139 23.53 14.39 0.90
CA LEU A 139 23.98 13.18 1.60
C LEU A 139 24.18 13.37 3.10
N GLU A 140 24.62 14.56 3.53
CA GLU A 140 24.80 14.92 4.95
C GLU A 140 23.50 14.92 5.78
N ASN A 141 22.34 15.05 5.10
CA ASN A 141 21.00 15.05 5.72
C ASN A 141 20.28 13.72 5.58
N VAL A 142 20.93 12.70 5.05
CA VAL A 142 20.37 11.36 4.87
C VAL A 142 20.84 10.46 6.01
N ASP A 143 19.94 9.66 6.55
CA ASP A 143 20.29 8.68 7.57
C ASP A 143 21.28 7.62 7.06
N MET A 144 22.09 7.10 7.96
CA MET A 144 23.17 6.15 7.64
C MET A 144 22.66 4.88 6.95
N LEU A 145 21.48 4.36 7.35
CA LEU A 145 20.95 3.12 6.77
C LEU A 145 20.53 3.33 5.31
N SER A 146 19.92 4.48 4.99
CA SER A 146 19.56 4.85 3.63
C SER A 146 20.79 4.99 2.73
N ILE A 147 21.89 5.58 3.24
CA ILE A 147 23.17 5.66 2.52
C ILE A 147 23.74 4.26 2.26
N ILE A 148 23.79 3.39 3.29
CA ILE A 148 24.28 2.01 3.15
C ILE A 148 23.47 1.25 2.09
N LYS A 149 22.14 1.38 2.10
CA LYS A 149 21.26 0.72 1.13
C LYS A 149 21.45 1.27 -0.27
N ALA A 150 21.61 2.59 -0.42
CA ALA A 150 21.89 3.23 -1.71
C ALA A 150 23.20 2.72 -2.33
N ILE A 151 24.27 2.63 -1.52
CA ILE A 151 25.59 2.12 -1.97
C ILE A 151 25.51 0.63 -2.37
N LYS A 152 24.78 -0.19 -1.58
CA LYS A 152 24.60 -1.62 -1.88
C LYS A 152 23.74 -1.84 -3.13
N GLY A 153 22.71 -1.02 -3.33
CA GLY A 153 21.79 -1.08 -4.46
C GLY A 153 22.18 -0.20 -5.65
N ARG A 154 23.44 0.27 -5.72
CA ARG A 154 23.92 1.10 -6.82
C ARG A 154 23.74 0.41 -8.17
N MET A 155 23.35 1.19 -9.16
CA MET A 155 23.18 0.74 -10.56
C MET A 155 24.33 1.28 -11.40
N ASP A 156 24.70 0.52 -12.43
CA ASP A 156 25.65 0.97 -13.46
C ASP A 156 24.97 2.01 -14.36
N ILE A 157 25.75 2.96 -14.88
CA ILE A 157 25.30 4.05 -15.78
C ILE A 157 25.88 3.88 -17.18
#